data_88181cbcc8d9cbb4ae4bfcd299137d45
#
_entry.id   88181cbcc8d9cbb4ae4bfcd299137d45
#
_cell.length_a   1.000
_cell.length_b   1.000
_cell.length_c   1.000
_cell.angle_alpha   90.00
_cell.angle_beta   90.00
_cell.angle_gamma   90.00
#
_symmetry.space_group_name_H-M   'P 1'
#
loop_
_entity.id
_entity.type
_entity.pdbx_description
1 polymer ?
#
loop_
_entity_poly.entity_id
_entity_poly.type
_entity_poly.pdbx_seq_one_letter_code
_entity_poly.pdbx_strand_id
1 'polypeptide(L)'
;MTGSLQVKKGYLYGVITYTDEGGKVKHKWISTGLKERGNRKAAKEILDKALVEFEEQQQAVLDKLERRSKPKEVDKSAATMLFSDYCAEYVESIKSTLSPHVYDLYAHHYIKIFKEYFDKRKLRLIDITEEELNGFYEDRRAHGLKNLTLKHYNSVLRPALRKAYREKLIPDNPFDFIEPMKREKPKISFYDKNEMRQLFEAMHGHKLEIPFMLAAYYGFRRSEVLGLRWSAIDFEHDLISINHKLLVVRKQVYLMDELKTATSYRTLPLIPAIKEMLLKHKAQIEENKKFYGNTYDQRYLDYVCVEENGKIIYPDHMTKKFNELLKEHNLRPIRLHDLRHSCASNLLASGVPMKEIQEWLGHSNFSTTADVYSHLDFSAKVTAAKTIASAYEEKPQPIVVEHREPETQNEMAIFAKAIKEMSELGIEKIEDYLAYKEQQTAHGPRKTPPQM
;
A
#
# COMPACT_ATOMS: atom_id res chain seq x y z
N MET A 1 -15.34 -28.23 27.43
CA MET A 1 -14.30 -27.18 27.37
C MET A 1 -14.20 -26.48 28.70
N THR A 2 -13.00 -26.14 29.19
CA THR A 2 -12.80 -25.46 30.47
C THR A 2 -11.70 -24.40 30.34
N GLY A 3 -11.86 -23.30 31.08
CA GLY A 3 -10.87 -22.23 31.12
C GLY A 3 -10.25 -22.08 32.50
N SER A 4 -8.95 -21.87 32.59
CA SER A 4 -8.24 -21.61 33.84
C SER A 4 -7.22 -20.47 33.68
N LEU A 5 -6.95 -19.76 34.79
CA LEU A 5 -5.89 -18.75 34.80
C LEU A 5 -4.62 -19.38 35.36
N GLN A 6 -3.52 -19.21 34.64
CA GLN A 6 -2.19 -19.64 35.07
C GLN A 6 -1.21 -18.45 35.08
N VAL A 7 -0.23 -18.51 35.98
CA VAL A 7 0.82 -17.49 36.09
C VAL A 7 2.09 -17.99 35.41
N LYS A 8 2.65 -17.18 34.51
CA LYS A 8 3.92 -17.47 33.87
C LYS A 8 4.76 -16.20 33.80
N LYS A 9 5.94 -16.25 34.40
CA LYS A 9 6.88 -15.09 34.47
C LYS A 9 6.24 -13.82 35.04
N GLY A 10 5.36 -13.96 36.08
CA GLY A 10 4.71 -12.82 36.76
C GLY A 10 3.50 -12.22 36.01
N TYR A 11 3.08 -12.83 34.88
CA TYR A 11 1.91 -12.43 34.13
C TYR A 11 0.82 -13.53 34.15
N LEU A 12 -0.44 -13.08 34.08
CA LEU A 12 -1.60 -13.95 33.97
C LEU A 12 -1.83 -14.38 32.53
N TYR A 13 -2.09 -15.67 32.34
CA TYR A 13 -2.45 -16.30 31.07
C TYR A 13 -3.77 -17.05 31.24
N GLY A 14 -4.67 -16.90 30.28
CA GLY A 14 -5.82 -17.78 30.14
C GLY A 14 -5.41 -19.08 29.45
N VAL A 15 -5.82 -20.22 29.97
CA VAL A 15 -5.60 -21.54 29.36
C VAL A 15 -6.95 -22.16 29.10
N ILE A 16 -7.29 -22.33 27.83
CA ILE A 16 -8.46 -23.07 27.38
C ILE A 16 -8.05 -24.51 27.15
N THR A 17 -8.68 -25.42 27.90
CA THR A 17 -8.50 -26.87 27.74
C THR A 17 -9.69 -27.44 26.98
N TYR A 18 -9.41 -28.14 25.88
CA TYR A 18 -10.43 -28.74 25.03
C TYR A 18 -9.96 -30.09 24.49
N THR A 19 -10.89 -30.90 24.06
CA THR A 19 -10.60 -32.21 23.43
C THR A 19 -10.71 -32.04 21.92
N ASP A 20 -9.71 -32.46 21.16
CA ASP A 20 -9.74 -32.46 19.70
C ASP A 20 -10.61 -33.61 19.15
N GLU A 21 -10.83 -33.62 17.83
CA GLU A 21 -11.62 -34.64 17.13
C GLU A 21 -11.07 -36.07 17.31
N GLY A 22 -9.80 -36.21 17.62
CA GLY A 22 -9.14 -37.48 17.92
C GLY A 22 -9.21 -37.91 19.40
N GLY A 23 -10.00 -37.20 20.25
CA GLY A 23 -10.15 -37.50 21.68
C GLY A 23 -8.96 -37.07 22.55
N LYS A 24 -7.98 -36.32 22.00
CA LYS A 24 -6.82 -35.86 22.76
C LYS A 24 -7.07 -34.51 23.40
N VAL A 25 -6.71 -34.39 24.67
CA VAL A 25 -6.79 -33.09 25.40
C VAL A 25 -5.70 -32.14 24.88
N LYS A 26 -6.10 -30.93 24.49
CA LYS A 26 -5.23 -29.85 24.06
C LYS A 26 -5.42 -28.60 24.90
N HIS A 27 -4.40 -27.74 24.92
CA HIS A 27 -4.40 -26.49 25.66
C HIS A 27 -4.06 -25.32 24.74
N LYS A 28 -4.93 -24.31 24.72
CA LYS A 28 -4.69 -23.04 24.01
C LYS A 28 -4.36 -21.96 25.03
N TRP A 29 -3.18 -21.38 24.92
CA TRP A 29 -2.71 -20.33 25.81
C TRP A 29 -3.03 -18.96 25.24
N ILE A 30 -3.58 -18.08 26.09
CA ILE A 30 -3.98 -16.71 25.73
C ILE A 30 -3.25 -15.75 26.66
N SER A 31 -2.47 -14.83 26.09
CA SER A 31 -1.83 -13.77 26.87
C SER A 31 -2.85 -12.72 27.25
N THR A 32 -3.00 -12.45 28.55
CA THR A 32 -3.86 -11.35 29.01
C THR A 32 -3.14 -10.01 29.04
N GLY A 33 -1.79 -10.00 28.96
CA GLY A 33 -0.95 -8.80 29.12
C GLY A 33 -0.92 -8.23 30.56
N LEU A 34 -1.60 -8.85 31.52
CA LEU A 34 -1.78 -8.37 32.86
C LEU A 34 -0.79 -9.03 33.85
N LYS A 35 -0.19 -8.23 34.75
CA LYS A 35 0.58 -8.74 35.88
C LYS A 35 -0.32 -9.44 36.91
N GLU A 36 0.22 -10.44 37.63
CA GLU A 36 -0.55 -11.28 38.55
C GLU A 36 -1.24 -10.50 39.66
N ARG A 37 -0.56 -9.51 40.26
CA ARG A 37 -1.02 -8.84 41.47
C ARG A 37 -2.17 -7.86 41.16
N GLY A 38 -3.33 -8.10 41.73
CA GLY A 38 -4.51 -7.20 41.64
C GLY A 38 -5.36 -7.35 40.37
N ASN A 39 -4.93 -8.16 39.36
CA ASN A 39 -5.57 -8.18 38.04
C ASN A 39 -6.33 -9.49 37.72
N ARG A 40 -6.54 -10.38 38.68
CA ARG A 40 -7.19 -11.68 38.44
C ARG A 40 -8.61 -11.55 37.89
N LYS A 41 -9.38 -10.53 38.32
CA LYS A 41 -10.75 -10.31 37.85
C LYS A 41 -10.75 -9.90 36.37
N ALA A 42 -9.94 -8.93 36.01
CA ALA A 42 -9.79 -8.48 34.61
C ALA A 42 -9.24 -9.58 33.69
N ALA A 43 -8.29 -10.38 34.18
CA ALA A 43 -7.77 -11.52 33.43
C ALA A 43 -8.82 -12.62 33.23
N LYS A 44 -9.74 -12.79 34.20
CA LYS A 44 -10.86 -13.73 34.08
C LYS A 44 -11.85 -13.26 33.02
N GLU A 45 -12.19 -11.98 32.99
CA GLU A 45 -13.07 -11.39 31.95
C GLU A 45 -12.50 -11.58 30.53
N ILE A 46 -11.18 -11.45 30.37
CA ILE A 46 -10.49 -11.72 29.07
C ILE A 46 -10.58 -13.18 28.72
N LEU A 47 -10.38 -14.09 29.69
CA LEU A 47 -10.48 -15.53 29.47
C LEU A 47 -11.91 -15.94 29.11
N ASP A 48 -12.92 -15.40 29.82
CA ASP A 48 -14.33 -15.72 29.57
C ASP A 48 -14.78 -15.27 28.16
N LYS A 49 -14.35 -14.08 27.70
CA LYS A 49 -14.57 -13.63 26.32
C LYS A 49 -13.89 -14.56 25.31
N ALA A 50 -12.63 -14.93 25.55
CA ALA A 50 -11.89 -15.82 24.67
C ALA A 50 -12.45 -17.24 24.65
N LEU A 51 -13.09 -17.71 25.71
CA LEU A 51 -13.83 -18.96 25.75
C LEU A 51 -15.04 -18.92 24.81
N VAL A 52 -15.85 -17.87 24.92
CA VAL A 52 -17.02 -17.69 24.06
C VAL A 52 -16.60 -17.63 22.58
N GLU A 53 -15.61 -16.80 22.24
CA GLU A 53 -15.10 -16.74 20.87
C GLU A 53 -14.57 -18.09 20.36
N PHE A 54 -13.92 -18.85 21.20
CA PHE A 54 -13.41 -20.17 20.84
C PHE A 54 -14.53 -21.20 20.68
N GLU A 55 -15.57 -21.16 21.52
CA GLU A 55 -16.77 -22.00 21.38
C GLU A 55 -17.53 -21.68 20.10
N GLU A 56 -17.71 -20.40 19.77
CA GLU A 56 -18.33 -19.95 18.51
C GLU A 56 -17.53 -20.44 17.29
N GLN A 57 -16.18 -20.38 17.35
CA GLN A 57 -15.31 -20.91 16.30
C GLN A 57 -15.46 -22.41 16.12
N GLN A 58 -15.50 -23.18 17.21
CA GLN A 58 -15.68 -24.64 17.16
C GLN A 58 -17.09 -24.99 16.65
N GLN A 59 -18.12 -24.28 17.12
CA GLN A 59 -19.50 -24.51 16.66
C GLN A 59 -19.62 -24.18 15.16
N ALA A 60 -19.01 -23.09 14.68
CA ALA A 60 -18.99 -22.76 13.26
C ALA A 60 -18.31 -23.83 12.41
N VAL A 61 -17.30 -24.51 12.94
CA VAL A 61 -16.66 -25.67 12.25
C VAL A 61 -17.60 -26.87 12.23
N LEU A 62 -18.25 -27.18 13.36
CA LEU A 62 -19.22 -28.27 13.43
C LEU A 62 -20.43 -28.04 12.53
N ASP A 63 -20.97 -26.82 12.50
CA ASP A 63 -22.08 -26.43 11.62
C ASP A 63 -21.70 -26.57 10.13
N LYS A 64 -20.45 -26.27 9.79
CA LYS A 64 -19.92 -26.48 8.43
C LYS A 64 -19.83 -27.96 8.08
N LEU A 65 -19.38 -28.79 9.02
CA LEU A 65 -19.31 -30.25 8.83
C LEU A 65 -20.71 -30.88 8.71
N GLU A 66 -21.68 -30.45 9.54
CA GLU A 66 -23.06 -30.88 9.44
C GLU A 66 -23.74 -30.45 8.13
N ARG A 67 -23.46 -29.24 7.65
CA ARG A 67 -23.94 -28.80 6.32
C ARG A 67 -23.36 -29.66 5.20
N ARG A 68 -22.15 -30.20 5.36
CA ARG A 68 -21.49 -31.11 4.42
C ARG A 68 -22.17 -32.49 4.37
N SER A 69 -22.72 -32.96 5.50
CA SER A 69 -23.33 -34.28 5.62
C SER A 69 -24.77 -34.36 5.06
N LYS A 70 -25.44 -33.20 4.83
CA LYS A 70 -26.80 -33.19 4.28
C LYS A 70 -26.75 -33.25 2.76
N PRO A 71 -27.47 -34.21 2.10
CA PRO A 71 -27.54 -34.24 0.65
C PRO A 71 -28.16 -32.94 0.13
N LYS A 72 -27.41 -32.20 -0.69
CA LYS A 72 -27.89 -31.00 -1.35
C LYS A 72 -28.31 -31.37 -2.77
N GLU A 73 -29.43 -30.83 -3.22
CA GLU A 73 -29.80 -30.92 -4.65
C GLU A 73 -28.75 -30.14 -5.45
N VAL A 74 -28.08 -30.86 -6.33
CA VAL A 74 -27.07 -30.33 -7.26
C VAL A 74 -27.61 -30.42 -8.66
N ASP A 75 -27.45 -29.36 -9.45
CA ASP A 75 -27.81 -29.36 -10.86
C ASP A 75 -26.95 -30.39 -11.63
N LYS A 76 -27.60 -31.41 -12.18
CA LYS A 76 -26.95 -32.51 -12.91
C LYS A 76 -26.21 -32.06 -14.17
N SER A 77 -26.52 -30.88 -14.72
CA SER A 77 -25.85 -30.34 -15.90
C SER A 77 -24.34 -30.10 -15.69
N ALA A 78 -23.95 -29.76 -14.47
CA ALA A 78 -22.53 -29.55 -14.08
C ALA A 78 -21.79 -30.88 -13.81
N ALA A 79 -22.51 -32.01 -13.71
CA ALA A 79 -21.90 -33.29 -13.32
C ALA A 79 -20.97 -33.87 -14.40
N THR A 80 -21.01 -33.38 -15.62
CA THR A 80 -20.18 -33.83 -16.76
C THR A 80 -19.09 -32.85 -17.17
N MET A 81 -19.18 -31.58 -16.74
CA MET A 81 -18.23 -30.53 -17.12
C MET A 81 -16.89 -30.69 -16.42
N LEU A 82 -15.78 -30.62 -17.15
CA LEU A 82 -14.46 -30.57 -16.56
C LEU A 82 -14.26 -29.29 -15.76
N PHE A 83 -13.59 -29.40 -14.60
CA PHE A 83 -13.37 -28.25 -13.73
C PHE A 83 -12.57 -27.12 -14.40
N SER A 84 -11.59 -27.45 -15.21
CA SER A 84 -10.80 -26.48 -15.97
C SER A 84 -11.63 -25.72 -17.00
N ASP A 85 -12.59 -26.40 -17.65
CA ASP A 85 -13.49 -25.77 -18.61
C ASP A 85 -14.46 -24.83 -17.92
N TYR A 86 -15.00 -25.21 -16.75
CA TYR A 86 -15.79 -24.30 -15.90
C TYR A 86 -14.99 -23.05 -15.50
N CYS A 87 -13.72 -23.22 -15.11
CA CYS A 87 -12.85 -22.07 -14.83
C CYS A 87 -12.64 -21.17 -16.05
N ALA A 88 -12.53 -21.74 -17.25
CA ALA A 88 -12.42 -21.00 -18.49
C ALA A 88 -13.69 -20.20 -18.80
N GLU A 89 -14.86 -20.82 -18.67
CA GLU A 89 -16.16 -20.15 -18.82
C GLU A 89 -16.34 -19.04 -17.79
N TYR A 90 -15.93 -19.28 -16.54
CA TYR A 90 -15.93 -18.25 -15.51
C TYR A 90 -15.08 -17.04 -15.91
N VAL A 91 -13.84 -17.26 -16.36
CA VAL A 91 -12.94 -16.17 -16.80
C VAL A 91 -13.52 -15.40 -17.97
N GLU A 92 -14.15 -16.09 -18.94
CA GLU A 92 -14.81 -15.42 -20.06
C GLU A 92 -16.01 -14.59 -19.59
N SER A 93 -16.78 -15.10 -18.63
CA SER A 93 -17.96 -14.39 -18.09
C SER A 93 -17.61 -13.07 -17.38
N ILE A 94 -16.39 -12.94 -16.86
CA ILE A 94 -15.92 -11.72 -16.17
C ILE A 94 -14.96 -10.86 -17.02
N LYS A 95 -14.76 -11.18 -18.28
CA LYS A 95 -13.81 -10.53 -19.21
C LYS A 95 -13.94 -9.01 -19.24
N SER A 96 -15.18 -8.51 -19.30
CA SER A 96 -15.47 -7.08 -19.34
C SER A 96 -15.04 -6.32 -18.06
N THR A 97 -14.84 -7.02 -16.95
CA THR A 97 -14.42 -6.45 -15.68
C THR A 97 -12.90 -6.49 -15.48
N LEU A 98 -12.18 -7.21 -16.35
CA LEU A 98 -10.75 -7.41 -16.25
C LEU A 98 -9.98 -6.48 -17.16
N SER A 99 -8.80 -6.03 -16.70
CA SER A 99 -7.87 -5.37 -17.64
C SER A 99 -7.35 -6.38 -18.68
N PRO A 100 -6.97 -5.94 -19.90
CA PRO A 100 -6.49 -6.83 -20.95
C PRO A 100 -5.37 -7.78 -20.51
N HIS A 101 -4.43 -7.28 -19.71
CA HIS A 101 -3.32 -8.09 -19.19
C HIS A 101 -3.79 -9.16 -18.19
N VAL A 102 -4.72 -8.82 -17.29
CA VAL A 102 -5.27 -9.78 -16.31
C VAL A 102 -6.11 -10.84 -17.01
N TYR A 103 -6.92 -10.45 -17.99
CA TYR A 103 -7.67 -11.41 -18.81
C TYR A 103 -6.73 -12.37 -19.53
N ASP A 104 -5.70 -11.86 -20.20
CA ASP A 104 -4.70 -12.70 -20.88
C ASP A 104 -4.02 -13.69 -19.93
N LEU A 105 -3.60 -13.21 -18.75
CA LEU A 105 -3.01 -14.04 -17.72
C LEU A 105 -3.96 -15.17 -17.27
N TYR A 106 -5.22 -14.88 -17.04
CA TYR A 106 -6.20 -15.87 -16.60
C TYR A 106 -6.56 -16.83 -17.70
N ALA A 107 -7.00 -16.33 -18.85
CA ALA A 107 -7.54 -17.13 -19.95
C ALA A 107 -6.48 -18.05 -20.61
N HIS A 108 -5.22 -17.58 -20.67
CA HIS A 108 -4.22 -18.30 -21.43
C HIS A 108 -3.12 -18.94 -20.59
N HIS A 109 -2.77 -18.35 -19.44
CA HIS A 109 -1.73 -18.94 -18.60
C HIS A 109 -2.33 -19.78 -17.47
N TYR A 110 -3.31 -19.28 -16.71
CA TYR A 110 -3.85 -20.02 -15.58
C TYR A 110 -4.72 -21.18 -16.03
N ILE A 111 -5.60 -20.97 -17.01
CA ILE A 111 -6.44 -22.05 -17.56
C ILE A 111 -5.58 -23.17 -18.18
N LYS A 112 -4.48 -22.84 -18.86
CA LYS A 112 -3.55 -23.85 -19.35
C LYS A 112 -2.99 -24.71 -18.22
N ILE A 113 -2.55 -24.08 -17.11
CA ILE A 113 -2.03 -24.79 -15.95
C ILE A 113 -3.10 -25.65 -15.27
N PHE A 114 -4.34 -25.14 -15.20
CA PHE A 114 -5.47 -25.92 -14.65
C PHE A 114 -5.77 -27.14 -15.51
N LYS A 115 -5.80 -26.98 -16.84
CA LYS A 115 -5.97 -28.10 -17.79
C LYS A 115 -4.85 -29.13 -17.63
N GLU A 116 -3.60 -28.71 -17.54
CA GLU A 116 -2.47 -29.63 -17.34
C GLU A 116 -2.57 -30.49 -16.09
N TYR A 117 -3.20 -29.98 -15.03
CA TYR A 117 -3.35 -30.73 -13.77
C TYR A 117 -4.69 -31.46 -13.66
N PHE A 118 -5.81 -30.75 -13.82
CA PHE A 118 -7.15 -31.29 -13.55
C PHE A 118 -7.66 -32.19 -14.67
N ASP A 119 -7.39 -31.87 -15.97
CA ASP A 119 -7.86 -32.69 -17.09
C ASP A 119 -7.14 -34.03 -17.17
N LYS A 120 -5.83 -34.07 -16.86
CA LYS A 120 -5.09 -35.34 -16.76
C LYS A 120 -5.71 -36.32 -15.75
N ARG A 121 -6.36 -35.79 -14.74
CA ARG A 121 -7.08 -36.53 -13.71
C ARG A 121 -8.57 -36.69 -14.00
N LYS A 122 -9.05 -36.14 -15.12
CA LYS A 122 -10.46 -36.13 -15.54
C LYS A 122 -11.41 -35.59 -14.47
N LEU A 123 -10.95 -34.60 -13.68
CA LEU A 123 -11.72 -34.03 -12.59
C LEU A 123 -12.81 -33.12 -13.13
N ARG A 124 -14.07 -33.49 -12.83
CA ARG A 124 -15.25 -32.69 -13.16
C ARG A 124 -15.47 -31.65 -12.06
N LEU A 125 -16.28 -30.63 -12.35
CA LEU A 125 -16.61 -29.58 -11.39
C LEU A 125 -17.16 -30.15 -10.07
N ILE A 126 -17.98 -31.19 -10.14
CA ILE A 126 -18.59 -31.82 -8.95
C ILE A 126 -17.58 -32.64 -8.11
N ASP A 127 -16.49 -33.09 -8.72
CA ASP A 127 -15.47 -33.93 -8.06
C ASP A 127 -14.43 -33.11 -7.30
N ILE A 128 -14.47 -31.76 -7.39
CA ILE A 128 -13.48 -30.90 -6.76
C ILE A 128 -13.70 -30.79 -5.26
N THR A 129 -12.76 -31.36 -4.52
CA THR A 129 -12.70 -31.33 -3.07
C THR A 129 -11.53 -30.48 -2.57
N GLU A 130 -11.44 -30.28 -1.25
CA GLU A 130 -10.29 -29.69 -0.59
C GLU A 130 -9.00 -30.47 -0.92
N GLU A 131 -9.06 -31.80 -0.91
CA GLU A 131 -7.90 -32.68 -1.17
C GLU A 131 -7.37 -32.47 -2.59
N GLU A 132 -8.25 -32.35 -3.60
CA GLU A 132 -7.86 -32.12 -4.99
C GLU A 132 -7.19 -30.75 -5.17
N LEU A 133 -7.68 -29.73 -4.49
CA LEU A 133 -7.05 -28.40 -4.51
C LEU A 133 -5.71 -28.37 -3.76
N ASN A 134 -5.63 -29.04 -2.63
CA ASN A 134 -4.38 -29.17 -1.89
C ASN A 134 -3.34 -29.98 -2.71
N GLY A 135 -3.76 -31.06 -3.37
CA GLY A 135 -2.93 -31.83 -4.30
C GLY A 135 -2.41 -30.98 -5.46
N PHE A 136 -3.25 -30.08 -6.02
CA PHE A 136 -2.80 -29.10 -7.02
C PHE A 136 -1.71 -28.19 -6.47
N TYR A 137 -1.87 -27.65 -5.26
CA TYR A 137 -0.86 -26.79 -4.66
C TYR A 137 0.45 -27.53 -4.37
N GLU A 138 0.39 -28.76 -3.91
CA GLU A 138 1.57 -29.59 -3.65
C GLU A 138 2.32 -29.90 -4.95
N ASP A 139 1.61 -30.27 -6.00
CA ASP A 139 2.19 -30.49 -7.32
C ASP A 139 2.91 -29.22 -7.82
N ARG A 140 2.28 -28.06 -7.69
CA ARG A 140 2.90 -26.78 -8.11
C ARG A 140 4.11 -26.42 -7.23
N ARG A 141 4.11 -26.74 -5.93
CA ARG A 141 5.29 -26.58 -5.05
C ARG A 141 6.43 -27.50 -5.48
N ALA A 142 6.12 -28.73 -5.82
CA ALA A 142 7.11 -29.69 -6.33
C ALA A 142 7.78 -29.19 -7.63
N HIS A 143 7.06 -28.39 -8.45
CA HIS A 143 7.61 -27.68 -9.61
C HIS A 143 8.31 -26.36 -9.26
N GLY A 144 8.60 -26.09 -7.98
CA GLY A 144 9.37 -24.94 -7.53
C GLY A 144 8.58 -23.62 -7.38
N LEU A 145 7.25 -23.64 -7.46
CA LEU A 145 6.45 -22.43 -7.32
C LEU A 145 6.31 -22.02 -5.85
N LYS A 146 6.46 -20.72 -5.59
CA LYS A 146 6.30 -20.14 -4.25
C LYS A 146 4.82 -19.94 -3.90
N ASN A 147 4.51 -19.92 -2.60
CA ASN A 147 3.15 -19.68 -2.09
C ASN A 147 2.50 -18.40 -2.65
N LEU A 148 3.29 -17.36 -2.94
CA LEU A 148 2.77 -16.14 -3.55
C LEU A 148 2.17 -16.41 -4.95
N THR A 149 2.83 -17.23 -5.77
CA THR A 149 2.32 -17.62 -7.09
C THR A 149 1.06 -18.48 -6.97
N LEU A 150 1.03 -19.40 -6.01
CA LEU A 150 -0.15 -20.23 -5.74
C LEU A 150 -1.37 -19.37 -5.32
N LYS A 151 -1.15 -18.32 -4.52
CA LYS A 151 -2.21 -17.35 -4.20
C LYS A 151 -2.76 -16.62 -5.43
N HIS A 152 -1.94 -16.41 -6.45
CA HIS A 152 -2.43 -15.79 -7.69
C HIS A 152 -3.39 -16.72 -8.45
N TYR A 153 -3.23 -18.04 -8.41
CA TYR A 153 -4.22 -18.96 -8.99
C TYR A 153 -5.58 -18.86 -8.28
N ASN A 154 -5.57 -18.56 -6.97
CA ASN A 154 -6.80 -18.39 -6.20
C ASN A 154 -7.62 -17.17 -6.62
N SER A 155 -7.06 -16.25 -7.41
CA SER A 155 -7.83 -15.16 -8.02
C SER A 155 -8.85 -15.64 -9.06
N VAL A 156 -8.67 -16.86 -9.61
CA VAL A 156 -9.63 -17.53 -10.48
C VAL A 156 -10.35 -18.63 -9.73
N LEU A 157 -9.64 -19.56 -9.10
CA LEU A 157 -10.20 -20.76 -8.46
C LEU A 157 -11.26 -20.43 -7.40
N ARG A 158 -10.94 -19.51 -6.48
CA ARG A 158 -11.84 -19.17 -5.36
C ARG A 158 -13.14 -18.52 -5.80
N PRO A 159 -13.16 -17.47 -6.66
CA PRO A 159 -14.41 -16.87 -7.11
C PRO A 159 -15.19 -17.80 -8.06
N ALA A 160 -14.53 -18.63 -8.88
CA ALA A 160 -15.18 -19.61 -9.73
C ALA A 160 -15.97 -20.65 -8.89
N LEU A 161 -15.30 -21.27 -7.91
CA LEU A 161 -15.96 -22.24 -7.02
C LEU A 161 -17.02 -21.59 -6.13
N ARG A 162 -16.83 -20.34 -5.69
CA ARG A 162 -17.88 -19.60 -4.98
C ARG A 162 -19.11 -19.37 -5.87
N LYS A 163 -18.92 -19.09 -7.16
CA LYS A 163 -20.00 -18.97 -8.13
C LYS A 163 -20.70 -20.31 -8.31
N ALA A 164 -19.96 -21.40 -8.55
CA ALA A 164 -20.50 -22.75 -8.67
C ALA A 164 -21.36 -23.16 -7.47
N TYR A 165 -20.88 -22.88 -6.25
CA TYR A 165 -21.64 -23.14 -5.02
C TYR A 165 -22.93 -22.33 -4.93
N ARG A 166 -22.92 -21.04 -5.28
CA ARG A 166 -24.12 -20.19 -5.29
C ARG A 166 -25.16 -20.65 -6.31
N GLU A 167 -24.69 -21.14 -7.45
CA GLU A 167 -25.51 -21.66 -8.54
C GLU A 167 -25.95 -23.12 -8.29
N LYS A 168 -25.60 -23.70 -7.13
CA LYS A 168 -25.90 -25.09 -6.75
C LYS A 168 -25.33 -26.14 -7.71
N LEU A 169 -24.22 -25.83 -8.38
CA LEU A 169 -23.51 -26.77 -9.26
C LEU A 169 -22.59 -27.72 -8.47
N ILE A 170 -22.20 -27.33 -7.26
CA ILE A 170 -21.42 -28.15 -6.31
C ILE A 170 -22.10 -28.14 -4.94
N PRO A 171 -21.98 -29.25 -4.17
CA PRO A 171 -22.65 -29.34 -2.86
C PRO A 171 -22.04 -28.44 -1.80
N ASP A 172 -20.73 -28.21 -1.85
CA ASP A 172 -19.97 -27.40 -0.90
C ASP A 172 -18.90 -26.60 -1.63
N ASN A 173 -18.45 -25.49 -1.00
CA ASN A 173 -17.32 -24.74 -1.52
C ASN A 173 -16.01 -25.26 -0.90
N PRO A 174 -15.12 -25.92 -1.66
CA PRO A 174 -13.86 -26.48 -1.12
C PRO A 174 -12.96 -25.47 -0.44
N PHE A 175 -13.03 -24.18 -0.83
CA PHE A 175 -12.22 -23.14 -0.21
C PHE A 175 -12.58 -22.79 1.23
N ASP A 176 -13.74 -23.23 1.72
CA ASP A 176 -14.13 -22.99 3.11
C ASP A 176 -13.33 -23.84 4.10
N PHE A 177 -12.64 -24.87 3.58
CA PHE A 177 -11.85 -25.82 4.36
C PHE A 177 -10.33 -25.67 4.15
N ILE A 178 -9.89 -24.93 3.13
CA ILE A 178 -8.47 -24.73 2.83
C ILE A 178 -7.86 -23.70 3.80
N GLU A 179 -6.79 -24.12 4.47
CA GLU A 179 -6.00 -23.21 5.31
C GLU A 179 -5.37 -22.06 4.52
N PRO A 180 -5.37 -20.85 5.08
CA PRO A 180 -4.73 -19.71 4.42
C PRO A 180 -3.21 -19.95 4.25
N MET A 181 -2.74 -19.85 3.01
CA MET A 181 -1.31 -19.94 2.73
C MET A 181 -0.54 -18.82 3.44
N LYS A 182 0.55 -19.14 4.13
CA LYS A 182 1.43 -18.16 4.79
C LYS A 182 1.97 -17.16 3.77
N ARG A 183 1.96 -15.88 4.14
CA ARG A 183 2.50 -14.79 3.31
C ARG A 183 3.98 -14.63 3.62
N GLU A 184 4.83 -14.89 2.65
CA GLU A 184 6.24 -14.52 2.71
C GLU A 184 6.38 -13.02 2.42
N LYS A 185 7.12 -12.32 3.26
CA LYS A 185 7.44 -10.92 2.99
C LYS A 185 8.46 -10.85 1.85
N PRO A 186 8.19 -10.11 0.76
CA PRO A 186 9.15 -9.95 -0.32
C PRO A 186 10.39 -9.22 0.20
N LYS A 187 11.58 -9.69 -0.18
CA LYS A 187 12.81 -8.92 0.01
C LYS A 187 12.81 -7.78 -1.01
N ILE A 188 12.72 -6.56 -0.51
CA ILE A 188 12.75 -5.35 -1.33
C ILE A 188 14.22 -4.98 -1.53
N SER A 189 14.58 -4.72 -2.77
CA SER A 189 15.88 -4.19 -3.17
C SER A 189 15.69 -2.77 -3.69
N PHE A 190 16.54 -1.86 -3.27
CA PHE A 190 16.56 -0.47 -3.76
C PHE A 190 18.01 0.03 -3.79
N TYR A 191 18.26 1.03 -4.59
CA TYR A 191 19.55 1.73 -4.65
C TYR A 191 19.55 2.94 -3.69
N ASP A 192 20.63 3.08 -2.94
CA ASP A 192 20.90 4.28 -2.15
C ASP A 192 21.32 5.46 -3.04
N LYS A 193 21.62 6.61 -2.42
CA LYS A 193 22.02 7.83 -3.16
C LYS A 193 23.29 7.63 -4.00
N ASN A 194 24.26 6.84 -3.52
CA ASN A 194 25.50 6.61 -4.24
C ASN A 194 25.29 5.66 -5.42
N GLU A 195 24.56 4.57 -5.18
CA GLU A 195 24.19 3.63 -6.24
C GLU A 195 23.32 4.32 -7.31
N MET A 196 22.41 5.21 -6.91
CA MET A 196 21.60 6.00 -7.86
C MET A 196 22.46 6.95 -8.69
N ARG A 197 23.50 7.56 -8.13
CA ARG A 197 24.42 8.42 -8.87
C ARG A 197 25.20 7.61 -9.93
N GLN A 198 25.73 6.46 -9.57
CA GLN A 198 26.39 5.55 -10.53
C GLN A 198 25.43 5.11 -11.64
N LEU A 199 24.17 4.84 -11.30
CA LEU A 199 23.16 4.49 -12.27
C LEU A 199 22.87 5.66 -13.24
N PHE A 200 22.77 6.90 -12.77
CA PHE A 200 22.58 8.06 -13.63
C PHE A 200 23.74 8.26 -14.59
N GLU A 201 24.97 8.05 -14.14
CA GLU A 201 26.16 8.08 -15.01
C GLU A 201 26.09 6.98 -16.08
N ALA A 202 25.68 5.77 -15.72
CA ALA A 202 25.52 4.66 -16.66
C ALA A 202 24.37 4.88 -17.66
N MET A 203 23.34 5.61 -17.29
CA MET A 203 22.21 5.92 -18.18
C MET A 203 22.53 7.02 -19.19
N HIS A 204 23.53 7.86 -18.91
CA HIS A 204 23.87 9.01 -19.74
C HIS A 204 24.30 8.58 -21.16
N GLY A 205 23.65 9.15 -22.19
CA GLY A 205 23.86 8.82 -23.58
C GLY A 205 23.30 7.46 -24.04
N HIS A 206 22.64 6.72 -23.16
CA HIS A 206 21.97 5.48 -23.52
C HIS A 206 20.71 5.75 -24.35
N LYS A 207 20.40 4.93 -25.37
CA LYS A 207 19.19 5.11 -26.22
C LYS A 207 17.88 5.19 -25.47
N LEU A 208 17.78 4.57 -24.29
CA LEU A 208 16.63 4.61 -23.40
C LEU A 208 16.88 5.49 -22.16
N GLU A 209 17.73 6.52 -22.28
CA GLU A 209 18.03 7.42 -21.17
C GLU A 209 16.77 8.08 -20.63
N ILE A 210 15.94 8.66 -21.47
CA ILE A 210 14.70 9.36 -21.04
C ILE A 210 13.74 8.42 -20.29
N PRO A 211 13.36 7.22 -20.81
CA PRO A 211 12.54 6.28 -20.07
C PRO A 211 13.13 5.88 -18.71
N PHE A 212 14.43 5.67 -18.64
CA PHE A 212 15.09 5.26 -17.39
C PHE A 212 15.16 6.40 -16.38
N MET A 213 15.46 7.62 -16.82
CA MET A 213 15.50 8.81 -15.98
C MET A 213 14.12 9.14 -15.39
N LEU A 214 13.06 9.05 -16.20
CA LEU A 214 11.67 9.21 -15.71
C LEU A 214 11.31 8.18 -14.64
N ALA A 215 11.70 6.91 -14.86
CA ALA A 215 11.48 5.85 -13.88
C ALA A 215 12.28 6.08 -12.58
N ALA A 216 13.52 6.59 -12.69
CA ALA A 216 14.41 6.79 -11.56
C ALA A 216 14.07 8.03 -10.73
N TYR A 217 13.86 9.20 -11.36
CA TYR A 217 13.58 10.45 -10.68
C TYR A 217 12.18 10.51 -10.09
N TYR A 218 11.16 10.08 -10.84
CA TYR A 218 9.76 10.19 -10.42
C TYR A 218 9.19 8.91 -9.82
N GLY A 219 9.90 7.79 -9.94
CA GLY A 219 9.37 6.49 -9.55
C GLY A 219 8.15 6.06 -10.37
N PHE A 220 8.04 6.50 -11.64
CA PHE A 220 6.92 6.12 -12.50
C PHE A 220 6.88 4.62 -12.76
N ARG A 221 5.67 4.07 -12.85
CA ARG A 221 5.51 2.67 -13.30
C ARG A 221 5.92 2.56 -14.77
N ARG A 222 6.45 1.40 -15.19
CA ARG A 222 6.86 1.15 -16.58
C ARG A 222 5.77 1.56 -17.60
N SER A 223 4.50 1.26 -17.31
CA SER A 223 3.38 1.62 -18.17
C SER A 223 3.07 3.13 -18.18
N GLU A 224 3.37 3.84 -17.10
CA GLU A 224 3.24 5.31 -17.00
C GLU A 224 4.36 5.99 -17.78
N VAL A 225 5.60 5.49 -17.66
CA VAL A 225 6.76 5.99 -18.43
C VAL A 225 6.48 5.86 -19.92
N LEU A 226 6.12 4.66 -20.38
CA LEU A 226 5.89 4.40 -21.80
C LEU A 226 4.62 5.06 -22.34
N GLY A 227 3.67 5.38 -21.44
CA GLY A 227 2.44 6.08 -21.77
C GLY A 227 2.52 7.61 -21.63
N LEU A 228 3.66 8.19 -21.24
CA LEU A 228 3.79 9.64 -21.08
C LEU A 228 3.63 10.34 -22.42
N ARG A 229 2.75 11.36 -22.43
CA ARG A 229 2.45 12.16 -23.61
C ARG A 229 3.10 13.54 -23.49
N TRP A 230 3.47 14.14 -24.64
CA TRP A 230 3.92 15.52 -24.70
C TRP A 230 2.83 16.51 -24.23
N SER A 231 1.58 16.24 -24.54
CA SER A 231 0.41 17.00 -24.09
C SER A 231 0.18 16.99 -22.58
N ALA A 232 0.82 16.04 -21.86
CA ALA A 232 0.78 15.95 -20.41
C ALA A 232 1.92 16.70 -19.70
N ILE A 233 2.79 17.40 -20.45
CA ILE A 233 3.93 18.15 -19.93
C ILE A 233 3.70 19.63 -20.21
N ASP A 234 3.56 20.41 -19.16
CA ASP A 234 3.48 21.86 -19.22
C ASP A 234 4.86 22.46 -18.93
N PHE A 235 5.54 22.87 -20.00
CA PHE A 235 6.87 23.46 -19.90
C PHE A 235 6.84 24.94 -19.44
N GLU A 236 5.71 25.60 -19.51
CA GLU A 236 5.52 26.95 -19.07
C GLU A 236 5.37 27.06 -17.55
N HIS A 237 4.54 26.18 -16.99
CA HIS A 237 4.29 26.14 -15.55
C HIS A 237 5.12 25.09 -14.81
N ASP A 238 6.05 24.43 -15.48
CA ASP A 238 6.92 23.38 -14.92
C ASP A 238 6.14 22.25 -14.24
N LEU A 239 5.19 21.66 -14.98
CA LEU A 239 4.35 20.57 -14.50
C LEU A 239 4.43 19.33 -15.42
N ILE A 240 4.34 18.15 -14.83
CA ILE A 240 4.22 16.87 -15.51
C ILE A 240 3.06 16.07 -14.94
N SER A 241 2.10 15.70 -15.79
CA SER A 241 0.88 15.01 -15.40
C SER A 241 0.90 13.53 -15.82
N ILE A 242 0.53 12.64 -14.91
CA ILE A 242 0.39 11.24 -15.17
C ILE A 242 -1.10 10.92 -15.27
N ASN A 243 -1.60 10.86 -16.50
CA ASN A 243 -3.01 10.66 -16.83
C ASN A 243 -3.24 9.53 -17.85
N HIS A 244 -2.18 8.89 -18.31
CA HIS A 244 -2.24 7.88 -19.34
C HIS A 244 -1.25 6.74 -19.06
N LYS A 245 -1.53 5.55 -19.59
CA LYS A 245 -0.63 4.38 -19.54
C LYS A 245 -0.67 3.60 -20.85
N LEU A 246 0.46 3.04 -21.20
CA LEU A 246 0.61 2.15 -22.33
C LEU A 246 0.84 0.72 -21.83
N LEU A 247 0.04 -0.21 -22.33
CA LEU A 247 0.19 -1.65 -22.06
C LEU A 247 0.37 -2.38 -23.40
N VAL A 248 1.13 -3.46 -23.38
CA VAL A 248 1.23 -4.36 -24.51
C VAL A 248 0.92 -5.78 -24.06
N VAL A 249 -0.06 -6.41 -24.70
CA VAL A 249 -0.50 -7.77 -24.43
C VAL A 249 -0.52 -8.52 -25.76
N ARG A 250 0.26 -9.59 -25.89
CA ARG A 250 0.36 -10.38 -27.14
C ARG A 250 0.62 -9.53 -28.39
N LYS A 251 1.56 -8.59 -28.28
CA LYS A 251 1.92 -7.62 -29.34
C LYS A 251 0.84 -6.59 -29.67
N GLN A 252 -0.35 -6.66 -29.07
CA GLN A 252 -1.40 -5.66 -29.19
C GLN A 252 -1.15 -4.53 -28.19
N VAL A 253 -1.19 -3.28 -28.67
CA VAL A 253 -1.00 -2.07 -27.87
C VAL A 253 -2.34 -1.59 -27.35
N TYR A 254 -2.41 -1.35 -26.05
CA TYR A 254 -3.57 -0.77 -25.37
C TYR A 254 -3.17 0.59 -24.81
N LEU A 255 -3.80 1.61 -25.29
CA LEU A 255 -3.66 3.01 -24.86
C LEU A 255 -4.81 3.32 -23.92
N MET A 256 -4.53 3.63 -22.67
CA MET A 256 -5.56 3.72 -21.64
C MET A 256 -5.47 5.06 -20.91
N ASP A 257 -6.49 5.90 -21.05
CA ASP A 257 -6.66 7.14 -20.30
C ASP A 257 -7.19 6.86 -18.88
N GLU A 258 -7.80 5.69 -18.66
CA GLU A 258 -8.24 5.27 -17.33
C GLU A 258 -7.08 4.64 -16.54
N LEU A 259 -6.64 5.31 -15.50
CA LEU A 259 -5.75 4.76 -14.51
C LEU A 259 -6.58 3.97 -13.48
N LYS A 260 -5.96 2.95 -12.87
CA LYS A 260 -6.63 1.97 -12.01
C LYS A 260 -7.40 2.57 -10.82
N THR A 261 -6.99 3.75 -10.35
CA THR A 261 -7.60 4.47 -9.20
C THR A 261 -7.50 5.97 -9.42
N ALA A 262 -8.39 6.74 -8.81
CA ALA A 262 -8.34 8.20 -8.82
C ALA A 262 -6.99 8.74 -8.31
N THR A 263 -6.36 8.09 -7.35
CA THR A 263 -5.04 8.46 -6.81
C THR A 263 -3.87 8.20 -7.78
N SER A 264 -4.11 7.49 -8.88
CA SER A 264 -3.10 7.30 -9.93
C SER A 264 -2.95 8.52 -10.83
N TYR A 265 -3.99 9.35 -10.95
CA TYR A 265 -3.92 10.66 -11.60
C TYR A 265 -3.20 11.63 -10.68
N ARG A 266 -2.09 12.15 -11.14
CA ARG A 266 -1.29 13.09 -10.37
C ARG A 266 -0.53 14.04 -11.26
N THR A 267 -0.38 15.28 -10.82
CA THR A 267 0.49 16.27 -11.42
C THR A 267 1.64 16.55 -10.48
N LEU A 268 2.85 16.52 -10.99
CA LEU A 268 4.09 16.70 -10.24
C LEU A 268 4.87 17.86 -10.81
N PRO A 269 5.74 18.51 -10.02
CA PRO A 269 6.67 19.51 -10.54
C PRO A 269 7.61 18.90 -11.58
N LEU A 270 7.83 19.60 -12.66
CA LEU A 270 8.82 19.22 -13.67
C LEU A 270 10.21 19.59 -13.16
N ILE A 271 11.00 18.59 -12.80
CA ILE A 271 12.37 18.75 -12.27
C ILE A 271 13.24 19.43 -13.34
N PRO A 272 14.00 20.52 -13.01
CA PRO A 272 14.75 21.28 -14.01
C PRO A 272 15.69 20.44 -14.91
N ALA A 273 16.41 19.50 -14.32
CA ALA A 273 17.27 18.60 -15.08
C ALA A 273 16.48 17.73 -16.08
N ILE A 274 15.30 17.26 -15.68
CA ILE A 274 14.41 16.47 -16.56
C ILE A 274 13.79 17.37 -17.63
N LYS A 275 13.43 18.61 -17.32
CA LYS A 275 12.92 19.59 -18.29
C LYS A 275 13.94 19.78 -19.42
N GLU A 276 15.20 20.04 -19.07
CA GLU A 276 16.27 20.22 -20.06
C GLU A 276 16.46 18.97 -20.94
N MET A 277 16.48 17.79 -20.33
CA MET A 277 16.60 16.52 -21.07
C MET A 277 15.42 16.31 -22.02
N LEU A 278 14.19 16.58 -21.58
CA LEU A 278 12.97 16.45 -22.39
C LEU A 278 12.95 17.43 -23.55
N LEU A 279 13.41 18.67 -23.38
CA LEU A 279 13.52 19.63 -24.46
C LEU A 279 14.52 19.20 -25.53
N LYS A 280 15.69 18.69 -25.11
CA LYS A 280 16.69 18.09 -26.03
C LYS A 280 16.11 16.88 -26.75
N HIS A 281 15.44 16.01 -26.04
CA HIS A 281 14.80 14.82 -26.60
C HIS A 281 13.71 15.19 -27.62
N LYS A 282 12.90 16.21 -27.32
CA LYS A 282 11.88 16.72 -28.27
C LYS A 282 12.50 17.21 -29.57
N ALA A 283 13.60 17.93 -29.49
CA ALA A 283 14.35 18.36 -30.68
C ALA A 283 14.89 17.16 -31.48
N GLN A 284 15.44 16.14 -30.80
CA GLN A 284 15.93 14.93 -31.45
C GLN A 284 14.81 14.14 -32.15
N ILE A 285 13.59 14.09 -31.55
CA ILE A 285 12.43 13.47 -32.19
C ILE A 285 12.07 14.20 -33.50
N GLU A 286 12.14 15.54 -33.53
CA GLU A 286 11.86 16.29 -34.75
C GLU A 286 12.92 16.07 -35.84
N GLU A 287 14.18 15.90 -35.47
CA GLU A 287 15.25 15.47 -36.40
C GLU A 287 15.00 14.07 -36.94
N ASN A 288 14.63 13.13 -36.06
CA ASN A 288 14.29 11.76 -36.43
C ASN A 288 13.11 11.72 -37.42
N LYS A 289 12.04 12.52 -37.16
CA LYS A 289 10.92 12.64 -38.10
C LYS A 289 11.35 13.09 -39.50
N LYS A 290 12.28 14.06 -39.59
CA LYS A 290 12.82 14.52 -40.86
C LYS A 290 13.64 13.43 -41.51
N PHE A 291 14.48 12.71 -40.76
CA PHE A 291 15.33 11.64 -41.25
C PHE A 291 14.54 10.46 -41.82
N TYR A 292 13.54 9.97 -41.06
CA TYR A 292 12.72 8.83 -41.48
C TYR A 292 11.61 9.20 -42.46
N GLY A 293 11.23 10.46 -42.56
CA GLY A 293 10.20 10.96 -43.48
C GLY A 293 8.91 10.14 -43.42
N ASN A 294 8.46 9.63 -44.56
CA ASN A 294 7.22 8.85 -44.67
C ASN A 294 7.27 7.48 -43.95
N THR A 295 8.45 7.01 -43.53
CA THR A 295 8.61 5.75 -42.79
C THR A 295 8.51 5.93 -41.28
N TYR A 296 8.42 7.18 -40.81
CA TYR A 296 8.20 7.50 -39.40
C TYR A 296 6.79 7.12 -38.98
N ASP A 297 6.63 6.45 -37.83
CA ASP A 297 5.33 5.99 -37.34
C ASP A 297 4.52 7.16 -36.79
N GLN A 298 3.46 7.55 -37.51
CA GLN A 298 2.60 8.70 -37.16
C GLN A 298 1.61 8.42 -36.02
N ARG A 299 1.45 7.16 -35.57
CA ARG A 299 0.45 6.76 -34.57
C ARG A 299 0.76 7.27 -33.18
N TYR A 300 2.03 7.56 -32.90
CA TYR A 300 2.50 7.85 -31.54
C TYR A 300 3.21 9.21 -31.43
N LEU A 301 2.79 10.19 -32.22
CA LEU A 301 3.41 11.53 -32.26
C LEU A 301 3.36 12.30 -30.93
N ASP A 302 2.34 12.05 -30.11
CA ASP A 302 2.20 12.67 -28.79
C ASP A 302 2.95 11.91 -27.68
N TYR A 303 3.63 10.80 -28.00
CA TYR A 303 4.33 10.01 -26.97
C TYR A 303 5.79 10.45 -26.82
N VAL A 304 6.21 10.59 -25.55
CA VAL A 304 7.58 10.98 -25.19
C VAL A 304 8.57 9.83 -25.43
N CYS A 305 8.18 8.60 -25.04
CA CYS A 305 9.03 7.43 -25.07
C CYS A 305 8.74 6.59 -26.32
N VAL A 306 9.36 6.97 -27.43
CA VAL A 306 9.29 6.25 -28.71
C VAL A 306 10.69 5.87 -29.22
N GLU A 307 10.76 4.88 -30.10
CA GLU A 307 11.96 4.52 -30.86
C GLU A 307 12.31 5.64 -31.86
N GLU A 308 13.52 5.61 -32.41
CA GLU A 308 13.99 6.60 -33.39
C GLU A 308 13.07 6.75 -34.63
N ASN A 309 12.39 5.66 -35.02
CA ASN A 309 11.42 5.63 -36.12
C ASN A 309 9.98 5.94 -35.71
N GLY A 310 9.74 6.41 -34.50
CA GLY A 310 8.44 6.79 -33.98
C GLY A 310 7.59 5.63 -33.45
N LYS A 311 8.07 4.38 -33.50
CA LYS A 311 7.34 3.25 -32.91
C LYS A 311 7.41 3.26 -31.39
N ILE A 312 6.43 2.62 -30.76
CA ILE A 312 6.47 2.45 -29.30
C ILE A 312 7.67 1.60 -28.86
N ILE A 313 8.21 1.95 -27.71
CA ILE A 313 9.16 1.08 -27.00
C ILE A 313 8.36 -0.03 -26.31
N TYR A 314 8.64 -1.29 -26.67
CA TYR A 314 7.98 -2.42 -26.02
C TYR A 314 8.39 -2.54 -24.55
N PRO A 315 7.43 -2.79 -23.62
CA PRO A 315 7.74 -2.89 -22.19
C PRO A 315 8.85 -3.89 -21.84
N ASP A 316 8.86 -5.04 -22.51
CA ASP A 316 9.87 -6.07 -22.28
C ASP A 316 11.26 -5.67 -22.84
N HIS A 317 11.26 -4.91 -23.94
CA HIS A 317 12.51 -4.32 -24.48
C HIS A 317 13.14 -3.36 -23.48
N MET A 318 12.34 -2.44 -22.91
CA MET A 318 12.81 -1.52 -21.86
C MET A 318 13.39 -2.27 -20.65
N THR A 319 12.70 -3.32 -20.17
CA THR A 319 13.17 -4.13 -19.04
C THR A 319 14.45 -4.88 -19.37
N LYS A 320 14.54 -5.47 -20.56
CA LYS A 320 15.73 -6.18 -21.03
C LYS A 320 16.93 -5.24 -21.11
N LYS A 321 16.76 -4.07 -21.74
CA LYS A 321 17.81 -3.05 -21.87
C LYS A 321 18.29 -2.50 -20.54
N PHE A 322 17.39 -2.34 -19.57
CA PHE A 322 17.76 -1.96 -18.21
C PHE A 322 18.70 -3.00 -17.57
N ASN A 323 18.35 -4.29 -17.68
CA ASN A 323 19.18 -5.36 -17.13
C ASN A 323 20.54 -5.47 -17.84
N GLU A 324 20.59 -5.23 -19.16
CA GLU A 324 21.83 -5.15 -19.94
C GLU A 324 22.70 -4.00 -19.45
N LEU A 325 22.14 -2.79 -19.27
CA LEU A 325 22.82 -1.61 -18.73
C LEU A 325 23.47 -1.90 -17.37
N LEU A 326 22.71 -2.49 -16.44
CA LEU A 326 23.25 -2.82 -15.12
C LEU A 326 24.44 -3.77 -15.20
N LYS A 327 24.37 -4.75 -16.09
CA LYS A 327 25.43 -5.74 -16.30
C LYS A 327 26.68 -5.11 -16.96
N GLU A 328 26.50 -4.28 -17.99
CA GLU A 328 27.56 -3.60 -18.71
C GLU A 328 28.39 -2.67 -17.79
N HIS A 329 27.72 -2.00 -16.87
CA HIS A 329 28.35 -1.09 -15.91
C HIS A 329 28.68 -1.73 -14.56
N ASN A 330 28.59 -3.06 -14.43
CA ASN A 330 28.83 -3.81 -13.18
C ASN A 330 28.04 -3.29 -11.99
N LEU A 331 26.82 -2.79 -12.20
CA LEU A 331 25.94 -2.33 -11.15
C LEU A 331 25.22 -3.51 -10.50
N ARG A 332 24.90 -3.38 -9.21
CA ARG A 332 24.16 -4.41 -8.46
C ARG A 332 22.80 -4.67 -9.15
N PRO A 333 22.43 -5.92 -9.44
CA PRO A 333 21.19 -6.20 -10.15
C PRO A 333 19.96 -5.84 -9.31
N ILE A 334 19.10 -5.01 -9.87
CA ILE A 334 17.77 -4.69 -9.37
C ILE A 334 16.77 -4.78 -10.53
N ARG A 335 15.49 -4.92 -10.20
CA ARG A 335 14.45 -4.89 -11.24
C ARG A 335 14.16 -3.44 -11.64
N LEU A 336 13.74 -3.20 -12.87
CA LEU A 336 13.32 -1.87 -13.32
C LEU A 336 12.27 -1.23 -12.37
N HIS A 337 11.35 -2.03 -11.83
CA HIS A 337 10.37 -1.54 -10.87
C HIS A 337 10.97 -1.12 -9.51
N ASP A 338 12.15 -1.63 -9.18
CA ASP A 338 12.84 -1.27 -7.93
C ASP A 338 13.39 0.16 -7.96
N LEU A 339 13.49 0.81 -9.14
CA LEU A 339 13.76 2.25 -9.26
C LEU A 339 12.70 3.08 -8.52
N ARG A 340 11.44 2.64 -8.56
CA ARG A 340 10.35 3.27 -7.80
C ARG A 340 10.54 3.10 -6.31
N HIS A 341 11.04 1.95 -5.85
CA HIS A 341 11.42 1.73 -4.46
C HIS A 341 12.62 2.58 -4.08
N SER A 342 13.60 2.73 -4.98
CA SER A 342 14.77 3.59 -4.77
C SER A 342 14.37 5.06 -4.66
N CYS A 343 13.53 5.56 -5.54
CA CYS A 343 12.97 6.91 -5.47
C CYS A 343 12.32 7.17 -4.10
N ALA A 344 11.41 6.31 -3.68
CA ALA A 344 10.71 6.46 -2.43
C ALA A 344 11.62 6.35 -1.20
N SER A 345 12.58 5.40 -1.20
CA SER A 345 13.54 5.24 -0.10
C SER A 345 14.47 6.44 0.04
N ASN A 346 14.91 7.02 -1.08
CA ASN A 346 15.77 8.20 -1.07
C ASN A 346 14.99 9.46 -0.68
N LEU A 347 13.72 9.61 -1.04
CA LEU A 347 12.86 10.69 -0.55
C LEU A 347 12.66 10.59 0.97
N LEU A 348 12.38 9.39 1.48
CA LEU A 348 12.23 9.16 2.91
C LEU A 348 13.54 9.44 3.67
N ALA A 349 14.68 8.96 3.15
CA ALA A 349 15.99 9.23 3.72
C ALA A 349 16.37 10.72 3.68
N SER A 350 15.74 11.50 2.81
CA SER A 350 15.89 12.96 2.73
C SER A 350 14.88 13.72 3.62
N GLY A 351 14.08 13.01 4.44
CA GLY A 351 13.14 13.59 5.39
C GLY A 351 11.75 13.92 4.83
N VAL A 352 11.45 13.53 3.60
CA VAL A 352 10.11 13.75 3.02
C VAL A 352 9.07 12.89 3.74
N PRO A 353 7.94 13.47 4.21
CA PRO A 353 6.89 12.73 4.89
C PRO A 353 6.32 11.59 4.05
N MET A 354 6.01 10.47 4.70
CA MET A 354 5.47 9.27 4.04
C MET A 354 4.19 9.55 3.23
N LYS A 355 3.35 10.48 3.67
CA LYS A 355 2.13 10.86 2.97
C LYS A 355 2.45 11.55 1.64
N GLU A 356 3.40 12.46 1.63
CA GLU A 356 3.85 13.15 0.41
C GLU A 356 4.50 12.16 -0.57
N ILE A 357 5.29 11.21 -0.07
CA ILE A 357 5.86 10.12 -0.89
C ILE A 357 4.73 9.27 -1.50
N GLN A 358 3.68 8.98 -0.75
CA GLN A 358 2.51 8.25 -1.24
C GLN A 358 1.83 9.00 -2.38
N GLU A 359 1.61 10.30 -2.23
CA GLU A 359 1.02 11.18 -3.24
C GLU A 359 1.92 11.31 -4.47
N TRP A 360 3.22 11.53 -4.27
CA TRP A 360 4.22 11.56 -5.34
C TRP A 360 4.18 10.32 -6.22
N LEU A 361 4.17 9.16 -5.59
CA LEU A 361 4.16 7.89 -6.30
C LEU A 361 2.77 7.50 -6.82
N GLY A 362 1.68 8.02 -6.28
CA GLY A 362 0.31 7.61 -6.60
C GLY A 362 0.04 6.17 -6.08
N HIS A 363 0.33 5.90 -4.80
CA HIS A 363 -0.04 4.66 -4.15
C HIS A 363 -1.45 4.75 -3.57
N SER A 364 -2.35 3.89 -4.02
CA SER A 364 -3.73 3.83 -3.51
C SER A 364 -3.85 3.32 -2.08
N ASN A 365 -2.82 2.64 -1.56
CA ASN A 365 -2.83 2.07 -0.21
C ASN A 365 -1.55 2.46 0.53
N PHE A 366 -1.71 3.10 1.70
CA PHE A 366 -0.63 3.48 2.59
C PHE A 366 0.19 2.28 3.06
N SER A 367 -0.44 1.12 3.29
CA SER A 367 0.27 -0.10 3.70
C SER A 367 1.34 -0.52 2.70
N THR A 368 1.13 -0.27 1.40
CA THR A 368 2.13 -0.58 0.37
C THR A 368 3.40 0.26 0.55
N THR A 369 3.26 1.51 0.98
CA THR A 369 4.38 2.40 1.31
C THR A 369 4.99 2.00 2.65
N ALA A 370 4.19 1.77 3.68
CA ALA A 370 4.65 1.42 5.02
C ALA A 370 5.36 0.05 5.10
N ASP A 371 4.83 -0.99 4.43
CA ASP A 371 5.43 -2.33 4.40
C ASP A 371 6.83 -2.34 3.75
N VAL A 372 7.04 -1.47 2.74
CA VAL A 372 8.32 -1.32 2.03
C VAL A 372 9.36 -0.66 2.93
N TYR A 373 8.95 0.27 3.79
CA TYR A 373 9.85 1.17 4.53
C TYR A 373 9.95 0.88 6.02
N SER A 374 9.24 -0.14 6.52
CA SER A 374 9.33 -0.56 7.94
C SER A 374 10.77 -0.87 8.41
N HIS A 375 11.67 -1.17 7.48
CA HIS A 375 13.09 -1.42 7.76
C HIS A 375 13.94 -0.14 7.90
N LEU A 376 13.50 1.00 7.33
CA LEU A 376 14.16 2.30 7.43
C LEU A 376 13.74 3.06 8.71
N ASP A 377 12.77 2.54 9.44
CA ASP A 377 12.18 3.16 10.63
C ASP A 377 13.19 3.43 11.76
N PHE A 378 14.29 2.68 11.83
CA PHE A 378 15.31 2.91 12.85
C PHE A 378 16.15 4.16 12.58
N SER A 379 16.52 4.45 11.33
CA SER A 379 17.26 5.69 11.00
C SER A 379 16.36 6.93 11.15
N ALA A 380 15.07 6.80 10.81
CA ALA A 380 14.07 7.84 11.07
C ALA A 380 13.87 8.07 12.58
N LYS A 381 13.89 7.02 13.40
CA LYS A 381 13.84 7.12 14.87
C LYS A 381 15.08 7.79 15.45
N VAL A 382 16.27 7.49 14.91
CA VAL A 382 17.51 8.16 15.29
C VAL A 382 17.48 9.64 14.92
N THR A 383 16.97 9.97 13.72
CA THR A 383 16.81 11.37 13.28
C THR A 383 15.77 12.09 14.14
N ALA A 384 14.62 11.46 14.40
CA ALA A 384 13.61 12.02 15.30
C ALA A 384 14.15 12.24 16.72
N ALA A 385 14.93 11.29 17.26
CA ALA A 385 15.56 11.44 18.54
C ALA A 385 16.57 12.60 18.57
N LYS A 386 17.37 12.77 17.51
CA LYS A 386 18.28 13.92 17.37
C LYS A 386 17.52 15.23 17.25
N THR A 387 16.44 15.27 16.47
CA THR A 387 15.58 16.45 16.33
C THR A 387 14.92 16.84 17.65
N ILE A 388 14.43 15.84 18.41
CA ILE A 388 13.89 16.08 19.76
C ILE A 388 14.99 16.58 20.70
N ALA A 389 16.17 15.96 20.68
CA ALA A 389 17.30 16.39 21.49
C ALA A 389 17.69 17.84 21.15
N SER A 390 17.86 18.17 19.86
CA SER A 390 18.18 19.53 19.44
C SER A 390 17.09 20.54 19.77
N ALA A 391 15.82 20.17 19.66
CA ALA A 391 14.69 21.04 20.00
C ALA A 391 14.63 21.36 21.52
N TYR A 392 15.16 20.48 22.37
CA TYR A 392 15.23 20.70 23.81
C TYR A 392 16.61 21.19 24.28
N GLU A 393 17.66 21.01 23.47
CA GLU A 393 19.03 21.49 23.73
C GLU A 393 19.28 22.91 23.21
N GLU A 394 18.47 23.44 22.33
CA GLU A 394 18.51 24.87 22.00
C GLU A 394 18.23 25.64 23.28
N LYS A 395 19.30 26.16 23.88
CA LYS A 395 19.18 27.24 24.85
C LYS A 395 18.30 28.29 24.20
N PRO A 396 17.23 28.79 24.86
CA PRO A 396 16.43 29.84 24.30
C PRO A 396 17.43 30.92 23.89
N GLN A 397 17.53 31.21 22.59
CA GLN A 397 18.21 32.41 22.14
C GLN A 397 17.60 33.53 22.95
N PRO A 398 18.43 34.41 23.56
CA PRO A 398 17.87 35.55 24.27
C PRO A 398 16.94 36.19 23.25
N ILE A 399 15.65 36.23 23.60
CA ILE A 399 14.68 37.01 22.82
C ILE A 399 15.33 38.38 22.77
N VAL A 400 15.86 38.78 21.62
CA VAL A 400 16.22 40.17 21.35
C VAL A 400 14.84 40.81 21.28
N VAL A 401 14.36 41.16 22.46
CA VAL A 401 13.29 42.13 22.57
C VAL A 401 13.98 43.38 22.04
N GLU A 402 13.68 43.75 20.81
CA GLU A 402 13.83 45.12 20.38
C GLU A 402 13.16 45.93 21.49
N HIS A 403 13.99 46.54 22.33
CA HIS A 403 13.53 47.56 23.26
C HIS A 403 12.92 48.69 22.42
N ARG A 404 11.62 48.52 22.10
CA ARG A 404 10.76 49.69 21.98
C ARG A 404 10.75 50.28 23.38
N GLU A 405 11.41 51.39 23.56
CA GLU A 405 11.27 52.15 24.77
C GLU A 405 9.79 52.28 25.09
N PRO A 406 9.34 51.97 26.31
CA PRO A 406 7.92 52.05 26.64
C PRO A 406 7.50 53.51 26.54
N GLU A 407 6.61 53.80 25.61
CA GLU A 407 6.06 55.14 25.37
C GLU A 407 5.20 55.67 26.49
N THR A 408 5.26 55.12 27.69
CA THR A 408 4.77 55.85 28.88
C THR A 408 5.06 55.04 30.17
N GLN A 409 5.64 55.69 31.15
CA GLN A 409 5.66 55.25 32.59
C GLN A 409 4.23 54.89 33.11
N ASN A 410 3.20 55.22 32.36
CA ASN A 410 1.80 54.99 32.68
C ASN A 410 1.36 53.52 32.47
N GLU A 411 1.87 52.78 31.47
CA GLU A 411 1.45 51.40 31.19
C GLU A 411 2.01 50.39 32.21
N MET A 412 3.28 50.59 32.65
CA MET A 412 3.86 49.77 33.71
C MET A 412 3.16 50.00 35.05
N ALA A 413 2.73 51.23 35.34
CA ALA A 413 1.94 51.53 36.55
C ALA A 413 0.56 50.92 36.51
N ILE A 414 -0.09 50.85 35.32
CA ILE A 414 -1.40 50.23 35.11
C ILE A 414 -1.26 48.70 35.26
N PHE A 415 -0.22 48.09 34.69
CA PHE A 415 0.02 46.66 34.82
C PHE A 415 0.37 46.25 36.26
N ALA A 416 1.20 47.01 36.98
CA ALA A 416 1.53 46.76 38.36
C ALA A 416 0.28 46.86 39.30
N LYS A 417 -0.60 47.82 38.98
CA LYS A 417 -1.85 48.03 39.71
C LYS A 417 -2.84 46.87 39.43
N ALA A 418 -2.93 46.36 38.21
CA ALA A 418 -3.76 45.22 37.85
C ALA A 418 -3.29 43.94 38.55
N ILE A 419 -2.00 43.66 38.60
CA ILE A 419 -1.43 42.49 39.27
C ILE A 419 -1.69 42.58 40.79
N LYS A 420 -1.60 43.75 41.40
CA LYS A 420 -1.88 43.94 42.82
C LYS A 420 -3.36 43.70 43.14
N GLU A 421 -4.25 44.26 42.32
CA GLU A 421 -5.69 44.06 42.46
C GLU A 421 -6.10 42.56 42.22
N MET A 422 -5.47 41.86 41.27
CA MET A 422 -5.68 40.42 41.08
C MET A 422 -5.26 39.61 42.32
N SER A 423 -4.11 39.94 42.93
CA SER A 423 -3.64 39.29 44.14
C SER A 423 -4.56 39.54 45.31
N GLU A 424 -5.06 40.77 45.49
CA GLU A 424 -6.01 41.10 46.56
C GLU A 424 -7.40 40.44 46.42
N LEU A 425 -7.80 40.12 45.16
CA LEU A 425 -9.03 39.46 44.81
C LEU A 425 -8.93 37.92 44.72
N GLY A 426 -7.69 37.36 44.85
CA GLY A 426 -7.44 35.94 44.72
C GLY A 426 -7.64 35.39 43.28
N ILE A 427 -7.51 36.25 42.28
CA ILE A 427 -7.68 35.88 40.87
C ILE A 427 -6.30 35.53 40.27
N GLU A 428 -6.13 34.30 39.83
CA GLU A 428 -4.84 33.79 39.27
C GLU A 428 -4.69 34.02 37.78
N LYS A 429 -5.79 34.20 37.03
CA LYS A 429 -5.74 34.38 35.57
C LYS A 429 -6.20 35.75 35.16
N ILE A 430 -5.47 36.33 34.21
CA ILE A 430 -5.77 37.68 33.69
C ILE A 430 -7.12 37.78 32.99
N GLU A 431 -7.55 36.66 32.34
CA GLU A 431 -8.86 36.57 31.68
C GLU A 431 -10.01 36.71 32.65
N ASP A 432 -9.93 36.10 33.85
CA ASP A 432 -10.91 36.16 34.89
C ASP A 432 -10.97 37.58 35.54
N TYR A 433 -9.81 38.23 35.62
CA TYR A 433 -9.73 39.61 36.09
C TYR A 433 -10.35 40.61 35.09
N LEU A 434 -10.13 40.43 33.79
CA LEU A 434 -10.77 41.26 32.77
C LEU A 434 -12.29 41.10 32.77
N ALA A 435 -12.79 39.87 32.87
CA ALA A 435 -14.23 39.60 33.02
C ALA A 435 -14.83 40.22 34.26
N TYR A 436 -14.11 40.20 35.41
CA TYR A 436 -14.52 40.86 36.65
C TYR A 436 -14.60 42.37 36.49
N LYS A 437 -13.66 43.00 35.81
CA LYS A 437 -13.65 44.43 35.52
C LYS A 437 -14.76 44.85 34.57
N GLU A 438 -15.06 44.06 33.55
CA GLU A 438 -16.21 44.32 32.65
C GLU A 438 -17.54 44.24 33.38
N GLN A 439 -17.71 43.31 34.31
CA GLN A 439 -18.92 43.25 35.15
C GLN A 439 -19.07 44.46 36.10
N GLN A 440 -17.96 44.99 36.63
CA GLN A 440 -18.00 46.20 37.45
C GLN A 440 -18.32 47.49 36.67
N THR A 441 -17.87 47.56 35.43
CA THR A 441 -18.20 48.72 34.56
C THR A 441 -19.64 48.66 34.05
N ALA A 442 -20.22 47.47 33.93
CA ALA A 442 -21.63 47.30 33.52
C ALA A 442 -22.63 47.64 34.64
N HIS A 443 -22.19 47.70 35.90
CA HIS A 443 -23.02 48.11 37.06
C HIS A 443 -22.48 49.40 37.60
N GLY A 444 -23.00 50.55 37.09
CA GLY A 444 -22.64 51.90 37.53
C GLY A 444 -22.79 52.12 39.06
N PRO A 445 -22.13 53.15 39.64
CA PRO A 445 -22.00 53.33 41.09
C PRO A 445 -23.36 53.47 41.78
N ARG A 446 -23.66 52.61 42.72
CA ARG A 446 -24.85 52.75 43.61
C ARG A 446 -24.71 54.05 44.42
N LYS A 447 -25.60 55.00 44.18
CA LYS A 447 -25.79 56.19 45.00
C LYS A 447 -26.11 55.73 46.45
N THR A 448 -25.28 56.17 47.40
CA THR A 448 -25.56 56.09 48.84
C THR A 448 -26.83 56.86 49.15
N PRO A 449 -27.73 56.34 49.97
CA PRO A 449 -28.89 57.11 50.47
C PRO A 449 -28.45 58.13 51.52
N PRO A 450 -29.16 59.24 51.67
CA PRO A 450 -28.81 60.29 52.64
C PRO A 450 -29.09 59.85 54.09
N GLN A 451 -28.16 60.18 54.96
CA GLN A 451 -28.38 60.05 56.43
C GLN A 451 -29.45 61.05 56.87
N MET A 452 -30.39 60.54 57.65
CA MET A 452 -31.05 61.24 58.80
C MET A 452 -30.66 60.53 60.08
#